data_d23e0b73af2c9c07b23f3829470de25a
#
_entry.id   d23e0b73af2c9c07b23f3829470de25a
#
_cell.length_a   1.000
_cell.length_b   1.000
_cell.length_c   1.000
_cell.angle_alpha   90.00
_cell.angle_beta   90.00
_cell.angle_gamma   90.00
#
_symmetry.space_group_name_H-M   'P 1'
#
loop_
_entity.id
_entity.type
_entity.pdbx_description
1 polymer ?
#
loop_
_entity_poly.entity_id
_entity_poly.type
_entity_poly.pdbx_seq_one_letter_code
_entity_poly.pdbx_strand_id
1 'polypeptide(L)'
;MVKDSYCSFCGTRFSDDAPWPRRCLGCSNSTYRNPLPVAVVLLPMADGVVVVRRNIEPRKGTLTLPGGYIDLGETWQEGGRRELLEETGIEIDKNDLTLYDVRNGLDNTLVIMGLAKEMPLNALKPFTSKETQEVTLIDRPIELGFPLHTEVVKRYFAEKVTGKKGG
;
A
#
# COMPACT_ATOMS: atom_id res chain seq x y z
N MET A 1 -17.90 -13.67 -16.18
CA MET A 1 -17.95 -12.34 -16.84
C MET A 1 -16.57 -11.75 -16.73
N VAL A 2 -15.96 -11.33 -17.83
CA VAL A 2 -14.61 -10.74 -17.79
C VAL A 2 -14.74 -9.28 -17.34
N LYS A 3 -13.90 -8.85 -16.38
CA LYS A 3 -13.87 -7.48 -15.87
C LYS A 3 -13.61 -6.51 -17.04
N ASP A 4 -14.26 -5.34 -17.00
CA ASP A 4 -14.08 -4.25 -17.97
C ASP A 4 -14.48 -4.59 -19.43
N SER A 5 -15.35 -5.60 -19.64
CA SER A 5 -15.85 -5.97 -20.98
C SER A 5 -17.00 -5.12 -21.48
N TYR A 6 -17.51 -4.20 -20.66
CA TYR A 6 -18.67 -3.38 -20.98
C TYR A 6 -18.38 -1.89 -20.75
N CYS A 7 -19.04 -1.04 -21.55
CA CYS A 7 -18.97 0.40 -21.36
C CYS A 7 -19.52 0.80 -19.98
N SER A 8 -18.73 1.55 -19.22
CA SER A 8 -19.12 2.04 -17.89
C SER A 8 -20.26 3.05 -17.89
N PHE A 9 -20.65 3.58 -19.04
CA PHE A 9 -21.72 4.58 -19.20
C PHE A 9 -23.04 3.98 -19.64
N CYS A 10 -23.06 3.08 -20.63
CA CYS A 10 -24.29 2.57 -21.24
C CYS A 10 -24.42 1.05 -21.25
N GLY A 11 -23.42 0.33 -20.76
CA GLY A 11 -23.44 -1.13 -20.69
C GLY A 11 -23.24 -1.86 -22.03
N THR A 12 -22.97 -1.15 -23.15
CA THR A 12 -22.65 -1.81 -24.44
C THR A 12 -21.37 -2.63 -24.30
N ARG A 13 -21.39 -3.86 -24.77
CA ARG A 13 -20.21 -4.73 -24.77
C ARG A 13 -19.15 -4.19 -25.73
N PHE A 14 -17.91 -4.17 -25.28
CA PHE A 14 -16.76 -3.93 -26.16
C PHE A 14 -16.35 -5.17 -26.93
N SER A 15 -15.70 -4.99 -28.07
CA SER A 15 -14.97 -6.07 -28.71
C SER A 15 -13.76 -6.47 -27.84
N ASP A 16 -13.42 -7.77 -27.84
CA ASP A 16 -12.39 -8.29 -26.93
C ASP A 16 -10.99 -7.74 -27.25
N ASP A 17 -10.75 -7.33 -28.49
CA ASP A 17 -9.52 -6.73 -29.03
C ASP A 17 -9.47 -5.19 -28.94
N ALA A 18 -10.54 -4.53 -28.46
CA ALA A 18 -10.55 -3.06 -28.38
C ALA A 18 -9.44 -2.52 -27.47
N PRO A 19 -8.57 -1.62 -27.97
CA PRO A 19 -7.47 -1.07 -27.18
C PRO A 19 -7.97 -0.13 -26.08
N TRP A 20 -7.19 0.02 -25.02
CA TRP A 20 -7.44 1.00 -23.95
C TRP A 20 -6.87 2.39 -24.30
N PRO A 21 -7.58 3.50 -23.97
CA PRO A 21 -8.95 3.57 -23.45
C PRO A 21 -9.98 3.12 -24.51
N ARG A 22 -11.04 2.43 -24.07
CA ARG A 22 -12.06 1.88 -24.97
C ARG A 22 -13.14 2.89 -25.30
N ARG A 23 -13.25 3.29 -26.55
CA ARG A 23 -14.34 4.15 -27.01
C ARG A 23 -15.58 3.31 -27.33
N CYS A 24 -16.72 3.68 -26.75
CA CYS A 24 -17.97 2.97 -26.93
C CYS A 24 -18.62 3.34 -28.26
N LEU A 25 -18.98 2.33 -29.07
CA LEU A 25 -19.71 2.55 -30.34
C LEU A 25 -21.18 2.91 -30.11
N GLY A 26 -21.76 2.57 -28.94
CA GLY A 26 -23.15 2.85 -28.62
C GLY A 26 -23.40 4.26 -28.10
N CYS A 27 -22.50 4.83 -27.28
CA CYS A 27 -22.68 6.13 -26.65
C CYS A 27 -21.54 7.14 -26.88
N SER A 28 -20.51 6.74 -27.63
CA SER A 28 -19.32 7.53 -27.94
C SER A 28 -18.45 7.95 -26.75
N ASN A 29 -18.80 7.56 -25.52
CA ASN A 29 -17.99 7.81 -24.32
C ASN A 29 -16.77 6.89 -24.29
N SER A 30 -15.70 7.32 -23.60
CA SER A 30 -14.49 6.51 -23.40
C SER A 30 -14.46 5.92 -21.98
N THR A 31 -14.24 4.62 -21.89
CA THR A 31 -13.99 3.91 -20.62
C THR A 31 -12.49 3.76 -20.44
N TYR A 32 -12.00 4.13 -19.26
CA TYR A 32 -10.59 4.06 -18.87
C TYR A 32 -10.37 2.91 -17.91
N ARG A 33 -9.15 2.40 -17.90
CA ARG A 33 -8.68 1.43 -16.92
C ARG A 33 -7.47 2.02 -16.21
N ASN A 34 -7.69 2.55 -15.01
CA ASN A 34 -6.68 3.23 -14.23
C ASN A 34 -6.10 2.30 -13.15
N PRO A 35 -4.84 2.51 -12.74
CA PRO A 35 -4.29 1.82 -11.57
C PRO A 35 -5.09 2.14 -10.31
N LEU A 36 -5.26 1.15 -9.45
CA LEU A 36 -5.86 1.36 -8.13
C LEU A 36 -4.79 1.90 -7.17
N PRO A 37 -5.04 3.02 -6.49
CA PRO A 37 -4.07 3.58 -5.56
C PRO A 37 -4.03 2.78 -4.25
N VAL A 38 -2.82 2.52 -3.75
CA VAL A 38 -2.52 1.82 -2.50
C VAL A 38 -1.57 2.68 -1.69
N ALA A 39 -1.85 2.91 -0.42
CA ALA A 39 -0.94 3.55 0.53
C ALA A 39 -0.29 2.49 1.41
N VAL A 40 1.04 2.53 1.52
CA VAL A 40 1.84 1.64 2.37
C VAL A 40 2.70 2.50 3.29
N VAL A 41 2.78 2.14 4.57
CA VAL A 41 3.47 2.94 5.57
C VAL A 41 4.73 2.25 6.08
N LEU A 42 5.88 2.94 5.97
CA LEU A 42 7.07 2.66 6.75
C LEU A 42 6.95 3.42 8.07
N LEU A 43 6.78 2.69 9.17
CA LEU A 43 6.78 3.28 10.52
C LEU A 43 8.05 2.88 11.28
N PRO A 44 9.01 3.79 11.45
CA PRO A 44 10.18 3.54 12.27
C PRO A 44 9.84 3.51 13.77
N MET A 45 10.45 2.57 14.49
CA MET A 45 10.45 2.51 15.96
C MET A 45 11.80 2.02 16.44
N ALA A 46 12.47 2.78 17.30
CA ALA A 46 13.83 2.48 17.74
C ALA A 46 14.74 2.16 16.53
N ASP A 47 15.38 1.00 16.51
CA ASP A 47 16.24 0.61 15.39
C ASP A 47 15.51 -0.14 14.27
N GLY A 48 14.22 -0.37 14.41
CA GLY A 48 13.43 -1.19 13.50
C GLY A 48 12.37 -0.45 12.70
N VAL A 49 11.63 -1.25 11.94
CA VAL A 49 10.44 -0.86 11.18
C VAL A 49 9.29 -1.80 11.54
N VAL A 50 8.10 -1.23 11.73
CA VAL A 50 6.87 -1.99 12.02
C VAL A 50 6.46 -2.80 10.79
N VAL A 51 6.19 -4.08 11.00
CA VAL A 51 5.63 -4.99 10.00
C VAL A 51 4.48 -5.78 10.59
N VAL A 52 3.59 -6.24 9.72
CA VAL A 52 2.43 -7.07 10.08
C VAL A 52 2.56 -8.44 9.44
N ARG A 53 2.15 -9.52 10.17
CA ARG A 53 1.96 -10.83 9.58
C ARG A 53 0.55 -10.92 9.03
N ARG A 54 0.42 -11.08 7.72
CA ARG A 54 -0.87 -11.12 7.03
C ARG A 54 -1.72 -12.30 7.47
N ASN A 55 -3.00 -12.05 7.68
CA ASN A 55 -4.01 -13.09 7.95
C ASN A 55 -4.94 -13.39 6.77
N ILE A 56 -4.78 -12.65 5.67
CA ILE A 56 -5.60 -12.77 4.44
C ILE A 56 -4.74 -13.03 3.22
N GLU A 57 -5.34 -13.63 2.19
CA GLU A 57 -4.73 -13.74 0.87
C GLU A 57 -4.74 -12.39 0.12
N PRO A 58 -3.81 -12.13 -0.80
CA PRO A 58 -2.65 -12.96 -1.11
C PRO A 58 -1.55 -12.87 -0.04
N ARG A 59 -0.64 -13.84 -0.02
CA ARG A 59 0.53 -13.87 0.86
C ARG A 59 0.23 -14.04 2.37
N LYS A 60 -0.85 -14.71 2.71
CA LYS A 60 -1.19 -15.07 4.10
C LYS A 60 0.01 -15.73 4.80
N GLY A 61 0.26 -15.32 6.05
CA GLY A 61 1.37 -15.82 6.89
C GLY A 61 2.72 -15.14 6.66
N THR A 62 2.88 -14.31 5.61
CA THR A 62 4.12 -13.55 5.36
C THR A 62 4.10 -12.20 6.08
N LEU A 63 5.30 -11.67 6.36
CA LEU A 63 5.45 -10.30 6.87
C LEU A 63 5.35 -9.29 5.74
N THR A 64 4.66 -8.18 5.99
CA THR A 64 4.54 -7.04 5.05
C THR A 64 4.58 -5.73 5.81
N LEU A 65 4.85 -4.64 5.12
CA LEU A 65 4.55 -3.30 5.63
C LEU A 65 3.03 -3.13 5.71
N PRO A 66 2.50 -2.42 6.72
CA PRO A 66 1.08 -2.10 6.80
C PRO A 66 0.65 -1.19 5.64
N GLY A 67 -0.57 -1.42 5.13
CA GLY A 67 -1.12 -0.63 4.04
C GLY A 67 -2.15 -1.34 3.20
N GLY A 68 -2.95 -0.57 2.47
CA GLY A 68 -4.04 -1.06 1.63
C GLY A 68 -4.55 -0.01 0.64
N TYR A 69 -5.75 -0.24 0.11
CA TYR A 69 -6.34 0.66 -0.88
C TYR A 69 -6.73 2.00 -0.26
N ILE A 70 -6.53 3.06 -1.04
CA ILE A 70 -7.01 4.41 -0.69
C ILE A 70 -8.48 4.49 -1.08
N ASP A 71 -9.34 4.85 -0.13
CA ASP A 71 -10.76 4.97 -0.35
C ASP A 71 -11.14 6.26 -1.09
N LEU A 72 -12.31 6.26 -1.73
CA LEU A 72 -12.81 7.42 -2.45
C LEU A 72 -12.97 8.61 -1.49
N GLY A 73 -12.32 9.72 -1.80
CA GLY A 73 -12.33 10.94 -1.00
C GLY A 73 -11.20 11.05 0.02
N GLU A 74 -10.41 10.00 0.23
CA GLU A 74 -9.21 10.08 1.06
C GLU A 74 -8.01 10.65 0.29
N THR A 75 -7.18 11.40 0.98
CA THR A 75 -5.79 11.62 0.57
C THR A 75 -4.97 10.35 0.83
N TRP A 76 -3.79 10.21 0.19
CA TRP A 76 -2.94 9.04 0.43
C TRP A 76 -2.44 8.96 1.89
N GLN A 77 -2.27 10.12 2.56
CA GLN A 77 -1.92 10.17 3.98
C GLN A 77 -3.06 9.68 4.87
N GLU A 78 -4.30 10.04 4.54
CA GLU A 78 -5.49 9.57 5.28
C GLU A 78 -5.66 8.06 5.12
N GLY A 79 -5.55 7.54 3.89
CA GLY A 79 -5.58 6.11 3.63
C GLY A 79 -4.44 5.37 4.35
N GLY A 80 -3.20 5.86 4.26
CA GLY A 80 -2.06 5.26 4.97
C GLY A 80 -2.22 5.25 6.49
N ARG A 81 -2.71 6.35 7.08
CA ARG A 81 -3.01 6.43 8.52
C ARG A 81 -4.11 5.43 8.94
N ARG A 82 -5.20 5.34 8.16
CA ARG A 82 -6.32 4.43 8.42
C ARG A 82 -5.84 2.97 8.38
N GLU A 83 -5.16 2.58 7.32
CA GLU A 83 -4.64 1.22 7.15
C GLU A 83 -3.65 0.85 8.26
N LEU A 84 -2.74 1.77 8.62
CA LEU A 84 -1.82 1.55 9.74
C LEU A 84 -2.58 1.27 11.03
N LEU A 85 -3.61 2.06 11.34
CA LEU A 85 -4.44 1.88 12.54
C LEU A 85 -5.19 0.54 12.51
N GLU A 86 -5.81 0.18 11.38
CA GLU A 86 -6.62 -1.03 11.20
C GLU A 86 -5.77 -2.31 11.28
N GLU A 87 -4.52 -2.26 10.79
CA GLU A 87 -3.64 -3.43 10.76
C GLU A 87 -2.72 -3.54 11.97
N THR A 88 -2.46 -2.44 12.71
CA THR A 88 -1.48 -2.43 13.82
C THR A 88 -2.01 -1.91 15.15
N GLY A 89 -3.16 -1.24 15.16
CA GLY A 89 -3.67 -0.52 16.32
C GLY A 89 -2.87 0.74 16.68
N ILE A 90 -1.88 1.14 15.85
CA ILE A 90 -1.03 2.31 16.09
C ILE A 90 -1.64 3.51 15.39
N GLU A 91 -1.88 4.58 16.15
CA GLU A 91 -2.39 5.84 15.62
C GLU A 91 -1.26 6.85 15.41
N ILE A 92 -1.24 7.48 14.23
CA ILE A 92 -0.32 8.58 13.87
C ILE A 92 -1.12 9.78 13.36
N ASP A 93 -0.50 10.97 13.35
CA ASP A 93 -1.06 12.10 12.60
C ASP A 93 -0.74 11.91 11.11
N LYS A 94 -1.72 12.13 10.23
CA LYS A 94 -1.52 12.06 8.77
C LYS A 94 -0.45 13.04 8.26
N ASN A 95 -0.24 14.15 8.97
CA ASN A 95 0.77 15.16 8.65
C ASN A 95 2.20 14.70 9.01
N ASP A 96 2.34 13.63 9.80
CA ASP A 96 3.62 12.99 10.08
C ASP A 96 4.04 11.97 8.99
N LEU A 97 3.21 11.81 7.93
CA LEU A 97 3.53 11.00 6.76
C LEU A 97 4.17 11.85 5.66
N THR A 98 5.39 11.54 5.30
CA THR A 98 6.10 12.12 4.15
C THR A 98 6.20 11.12 3.00
N LEU A 99 6.15 11.60 1.76
CA LEU A 99 6.29 10.73 0.61
C LEU A 99 7.71 10.14 0.56
N TYR A 100 7.80 8.81 0.50
CA TYR A 100 9.07 8.11 0.43
C TYR A 100 9.36 7.54 -0.96
N ASP A 101 8.34 6.93 -1.60
CA ASP A 101 8.45 6.38 -2.96
C ASP A 101 7.07 6.23 -3.62
N VAL A 102 7.06 6.16 -4.95
CA VAL A 102 5.85 5.79 -5.73
C VAL A 102 6.25 4.79 -6.79
N ARG A 103 5.60 3.63 -6.82
CA ARG A 103 5.91 2.53 -7.74
C ARG A 103 4.65 1.91 -8.34
N ASN A 104 4.80 1.36 -9.53
CA ASN A 104 3.80 0.42 -10.04
C ASN A 104 3.87 -0.88 -9.25
N GLY A 105 2.74 -1.28 -8.70
CA GLY A 105 2.59 -2.56 -7.99
C GLY A 105 2.06 -3.66 -8.90
N LEU A 106 1.81 -4.83 -8.30
CA LEU A 106 1.15 -5.93 -8.96
C LEU A 106 -0.34 -5.59 -9.22
N ASP A 107 -0.97 -6.35 -10.12
CA ASP A 107 -2.42 -6.28 -10.36
C ASP A 107 -2.97 -4.88 -10.69
N ASN A 108 -2.19 -4.10 -11.45
CA ASN A 108 -2.57 -2.76 -11.89
C ASN A 108 -2.80 -1.80 -10.70
N THR A 109 -1.91 -1.82 -9.72
CA THR A 109 -1.91 -0.87 -8.59
C THR A 109 -0.83 0.19 -8.76
N LEU A 110 -1.07 1.36 -8.15
CA LEU A 110 -0.07 2.42 -7.93
C LEU A 110 0.20 2.47 -6.43
N VAL A 111 1.37 2.04 -6.01
CA VAL A 111 1.74 1.95 -4.59
C VAL A 111 2.49 3.22 -4.18
N ILE A 112 1.91 3.93 -3.21
CA ILE A 112 2.45 5.15 -2.61
C ILE A 112 3.04 4.74 -1.25
N MET A 113 4.36 4.84 -1.11
CA MET A 113 5.08 4.51 0.12
C MET A 113 5.25 5.77 0.97
N GLY A 114 4.63 5.81 2.13
CA GLY A 114 4.79 6.89 3.11
C GLY A 114 5.80 6.52 4.18
N LEU A 115 6.71 7.44 4.51
CA LEU A 115 7.57 7.34 5.69
C LEU A 115 6.92 8.12 6.82
N ALA A 116 6.59 7.43 7.90
CA ALA A 116 6.06 8.05 9.11
C ALA A 116 7.19 8.61 9.96
N LYS A 117 6.88 9.62 10.76
CA LYS A 117 7.74 10.06 11.85
C LYS A 117 7.95 8.93 12.84
N GLU A 118 9.19 8.80 13.33
CA GLU A 118 9.55 7.77 14.29
C GLU A 118 8.68 7.83 15.55
N MET A 119 8.21 6.67 16.00
CA MET A 119 7.42 6.53 17.22
C MET A 119 8.18 5.78 18.32
N PRO A 120 7.86 6.03 19.59
CA PRO A 120 8.48 5.34 20.70
C PRO A 120 8.04 3.87 20.74
N LEU A 121 8.95 2.98 21.15
CA LEU A 121 8.73 1.53 21.19
C LEU A 121 7.51 1.10 22.03
N ASN A 122 7.15 1.87 23.06
CA ASN A 122 5.99 1.60 23.90
C ASN A 122 4.63 1.78 23.20
N ALA A 123 4.62 2.36 22.00
CA ALA A 123 3.43 2.40 21.14
C ALA A 123 3.14 1.04 20.48
N LEU A 124 4.15 0.17 20.34
CA LEU A 124 3.97 -1.18 19.85
C LEU A 124 3.34 -2.06 20.93
N LYS A 125 2.15 -2.57 20.64
CA LYS A 125 1.41 -3.48 21.53
C LYS A 125 1.03 -4.74 20.76
N PRO A 126 0.82 -5.88 21.44
CA PRO A 126 0.21 -7.04 20.81
C PRO A 126 -1.12 -6.64 20.15
N PHE A 127 -1.25 -6.94 18.87
CA PHE A 127 -2.43 -6.60 18.08
C PHE A 127 -2.74 -7.71 17.08
N THR A 128 -4.01 -8.01 16.94
CA THR A 128 -4.55 -8.96 15.94
C THR A 128 -5.84 -8.41 15.38
N SER A 129 -6.10 -8.70 14.11
CA SER A 129 -7.36 -8.35 13.46
C SER A 129 -7.78 -9.44 12.48
N LYS A 130 -8.82 -9.20 11.70
CA LYS A 130 -9.19 -10.12 10.62
C LYS A 130 -8.07 -10.23 9.56
N GLU A 131 -7.30 -9.17 9.37
CA GLU A 131 -6.26 -9.04 8.35
C GLU A 131 -4.84 -9.22 8.90
N THR A 132 -4.65 -9.11 10.23
CA THR A 132 -3.36 -9.18 10.91
C THR A 132 -3.33 -10.30 11.94
N GLN A 133 -2.35 -11.22 11.81
CA GLN A 133 -2.08 -12.25 12.82
C GLN A 133 -1.20 -11.70 13.95
N GLU A 134 -0.26 -10.82 13.62
CA GLU A 134 0.78 -10.33 14.52
C GLU A 134 1.32 -9.00 14.02
N VAL A 135 1.64 -8.09 14.92
CA VAL A 135 2.43 -6.89 14.66
C VAL A 135 3.79 -7.04 15.32
N THR A 136 4.87 -6.80 14.59
CA THR A 136 6.23 -6.96 15.09
C THR A 136 7.19 -5.94 14.47
N LEU A 137 8.45 -5.95 14.91
CA LEU A 137 9.53 -5.13 14.34
C LEU A 137 10.54 -5.99 13.61
N ILE A 138 11.08 -5.45 12.53
CA ILE A 138 12.30 -5.93 11.89
C ILE A 138 13.41 -4.91 12.10
N ASP A 139 14.58 -5.34 12.52
CA ASP A 139 15.78 -4.51 12.81
C ASP A 139 16.81 -4.52 11.68
N ARG A 140 16.53 -5.22 10.61
CA ARG A 140 17.37 -5.38 9.42
C ARG A 140 16.53 -5.69 8.19
N PRO A 141 17.07 -5.50 6.98
CA PRO A 141 16.35 -5.89 5.77
C PRO A 141 16.16 -7.42 5.72
N ILE A 142 14.90 -7.82 5.53
CA ILE A 142 14.50 -9.21 5.30
C ILE A 142 13.62 -9.30 4.06
N GLU A 143 13.37 -10.48 3.54
CA GLU A 143 12.34 -10.70 2.52
C GLU A 143 10.95 -10.56 3.13
N LEU A 144 10.13 -9.72 2.49
CA LEU A 144 8.73 -9.49 2.81
C LEU A 144 7.82 -10.13 1.76
N GLY A 145 6.54 -10.28 2.08
CA GLY A 145 5.56 -10.95 1.21
C GLY A 145 5.41 -10.31 -0.17
N PHE A 146 5.70 -9.01 -0.29
CA PHE A 146 5.69 -8.30 -1.57
C PHE A 146 7.10 -7.80 -1.92
N PRO A 147 7.57 -8.02 -3.18
CA PRO A 147 8.90 -7.57 -3.61
C PRO A 147 9.15 -6.09 -3.38
N LEU A 148 8.16 -5.22 -3.67
CA LEU A 148 8.27 -3.77 -3.43
C LEU A 148 8.52 -3.42 -1.96
N HIS A 149 7.87 -4.13 -1.02
CA HIS A 149 8.09 -3.93 0.41
C HIS A 149 9.52 -4.32 0.80
N THR A 150 10.02 -5.42 0.24
CA THR A 150 11.41 -5.85 0.43
C THR A 150 12.41 -4.81 -0.06
N GLU A 151 12.21 -4.27 -1.26
CA GLU A 151 13.10 -3.24 -1.85
C GLU A 151 13.10 -1.96 -1.02
N VAL A 152 11.93 -1.50 -0.60
CA VAL A 152 11.77 -0.28 0.18
C VAL A 152 12.44 -0.41 1.56
N VAL A 153 12.25 -1.54 2.24
CA VAL A 153 12.90 -1.81 3.53
C VAL A 153 14.42 -1.90 3.38
N LYS A 154 14.93 -2.56 2.33
CA LYS A 154 16.38 -2.61 2.04
C LYS A 154 16.96 -1.20 1.86
N ARG A 155 16.27 -0.34 1.09
CA ARG A 155 16.68 1.06 0.89
C ARG A 155 16.67 1.84 2.21
N TYR A 156 15.59 1.73 2.99
CA TYR A 156 15.45 2.42 4.28
C TYR A 156 16.61 2.11 5.24
N PHE A 157 16.93 0.84 5.44
CA PHE A 157 18.04 0.45 6.32
C PHE A 157 19.41 0.90 5.78
N ALA A 158 19.62 0.87 4.46
CA ALA A 158 20.85 1.38 3.86
C ALA A 158 21.01 2.90 4.06
N GLU A 159 19.93 3.68 3.91
CA GLU A 159 19.91 5.13 4.15
C GLU A 159 20.15 5.44 5.64
N LYS A 160 19.56 4.66 6.55
CA LYS A 160 19.78 4.80 8.01
C LYS A 160 21.26 4.62 8.39
N VAL A 161 21.94 3.62 7.82
CA VAL A 161 23.38 3.36 8.07
C VAL A 161 24.25 4.51 7.53
N THR A 162 23.89 5.09 6.39
CA THR A 162 24.67 6.18 5.76
C THR A 162 24.39 7.57 6.32
N GLY A 163 23.45 7.70 7.28
CA GLY A 163 23.01 8.98 7.84
C GLY A 163 22.27 9.89 6.84
N LYS A 164 21.92 9.40 5.66
CA LYS A 164 21.10 10.11 4.67
C LYS A 164 19.63 9.95 5.07
N LYS A 165 19.10 10.94 5.80
CA LYS A 165 17.64 11.11 5.90
C LYS A 165 17.14 11.46 4.51
N GLY A 166 16.15 10.72 4.01
CA GLY A 166 15.48 11.07 2.76
C GLY A 166 15.00 12.52 2.82
N GLY A 167 15.42 13.31 1.85
CA GLY A 167 14.98 14.68 1.64
C GLY A 167 13.72 14.71 0.82
#